data_152418eebe4df601d22b2138a94d6ec1
#
_entry.id   152418eebe4df601d22b2138a94d6ec1
#
_cell.length_a   1.000
_cell.length_b   1.000
_cell.length_c   1.000
_cell.angle_alpha   90.00
_cell.angle_beta   90.00
_cell.angle_gamma   90.00
#
_symmetry.space_group_name_H-M   'P 1'
#
loop_
_entity.id
_entity.type
_entity.pdbx_description
1 polymer ?
#
loop_
_entity_poly.entity_id
_entity_poly.type
_entity_poly.pdbx_seq_one_letter_code
_entity_poly.pdbx_strand_id
1 'polypeptide(L)'
;MEFKHKIKAGISIGDYNGIGPEIILKTLKDKSMLDFFTPVIFGSGKLFSFQKNVFKLQFNFNYILHASEAVDGQINIVNLRKDEMEVKFGTPTEESTKLAIDSLEAAANALMKGEIDVLVTAPINKDEMIKHGFPYTGHTEYLEKKFAAKGLMFLVTEDLKVAVSTHHIPLAKVAETITKQRIIDQVKQMNNCLKLDFSIERPKIAVLGLNPHSGDGGTIGMEEKEIIEPAIKELFDQGFMAFGPYPADSFFQPEKYKHFDGVLAMYHDQGLTPFKTIAYENGVNYTAGMPLIRTSPDHGTAYDIAGKGVADAHSFEEAVFTAIKIFKNRVENLDLIAHKLEVRKIAQNVEDEDLPEGEE
;
A
#
# COMPACT_ATOMS: atom_id res chain seq x y z
N MET A 1 13.30 19.51 3.05
CA MET A 1 14.51 18.86 2.49
C MET A 1 14.39 18.83 0.97
N GLU A 2 15.34 19.40 0.21
CA GLU A 2 15.35 19.22 -1.25
C GLU A 2 15.96 17.84 -1.55
N PHE A 3 15.19 16.98 -2.22
CA PHE A 3 15.72 15.70 -2.67
C PHE A 3 16.79 15.94 -3.72
N LYS A 4 17.97 15.33 -3.56
CA LYS A 4 19.12 15.48 -4.48
C LYS A 4 18.85 14.97 -5.90
N HIS A 5 17.80 14.15 -6.08
CA HIS A 5 17.36 13.58 -7.36
C HIS A 5 15.85 13.38 -7.33
N LYS A 6 15.23 13.27 -8.49
CA LYS A 6 13.81 12.90 -8.60
C LYS A 6 13.60 11.47 -8.10
N ILE A 7 12.48 11.24 -7.44
CA ILE A 7 12.12 9.90 -6.94
C ILE A 7 11.98 8.94 -8.12
N LYS A 8 12.73 7.85 -8.09
CA LYS A 8 12.66 6.79 -9.10
C LYS A 8 11.56 5.79 -8.75
N ALA A 9 10.48 5.81 -9.51
CA ALA A 9 9.39 4.86 -9.36
C ALA A 9 9.61 3.65 -10.28
N GLY A 10 9.96 2.51 -9.69
CA GLY A 10 10.03 1.25 -10.41
C GLY A 10 8.62 0.72 -10.68
N ILE A 11 8.37 0.26 -11.89
CA ILE A 11 7.06 -0.21 -12.34
C ILE A 11 7.22 -1.64 -12.86
N SER A 12 6.57 -2.61 -12.20
CA SER A 12 6.42 -3.96 -12.75
C SER A 12 5.17 -4.02 -13.61
N ILE A 13 5.28 -4.63 -14.80
CA ILE A 13 4.27 -4.50 -15.87
C ILE A 13 3.04 -5.39 -15.70
N GLY A 14 3.08 -6.36 -14.78
CA GLY A 14 2.02 -7.35 -14.65
C GLY A 14 1.86 -8.26 -15.88
N ASP A 15 0.69 -8.85 -16.06
CA ASP A 15 0.40 -9.62 -17.27
C ASP A 15 0.15 -8.68 -18.46
N TYR A 16 1.01 -8.74 -19.46
CA TYR A 16 0.96 -7.82 -20.58
C TYR A 16 -0.20 -8.09 -21.59
N ASN A 17 -0.87 -9.21 -21.47
CA ASN A 17 -2.09 -9.51 -22.19
C ASN A 17 -3.36 -8.96 -21.52
N GLY A 18 -3.23 -8.45 -20.27
CA GLY A 18 -4.24 -7.66 -19.58
C GLY A 18 -4.08 -6.17 -19.82
N ILE A 19 -4.67 -5.35 -18.94
CA ILE A 19 -4.63 -3.88 -19.05
C ILE A 19 -3.36 -3.24 -18.47
N GLY A 20 -2.46 -4.02 -17.83
CA GLY A 20 -1.27 -3.49 -17.16
C GLY A 20 -0.47 -2.49 -18.00
N PRO A 21 0.07 -2.86 -19.17
CA PRO A 21 0.79 -1.92 -20.03
C PRO A 21 -0.05 -0.75 -20.55
N GLU A 22 -1.36 -0.94 -20.79
CA GLU A 22 -2.27 0.13 -21.24
C GLU A 22 -2.36 1.23 -20.17
N ILE A 23 -2.61 0.88 -18.91
CA ILE A 23 -2.73 1.87 -17.83
C ILE A 23 -1.39 2.55 -17.56
N ILE A 24 -0.26 1.83 -17.60
CA ILE A 24 1.09 2.42 -17.50
C ILE A 24 1.33 3.45 -18.59
N LEU A 25 1.04 3.10 -19.85
CA LEU A 25 1.24 3.99 -20.99
C LEU A 25 0.33 5.22 -20.91
N LYS A 26 -0.93 5.06 -20.49
CA LYS A 26 -1.87 6.16 -20.33
C LYS A 26 -1.45 7.13 -19.22
N THR A 27 -0.97 6.62 -18.08
CA THR A 27 -0.39 7.44 -17.01
C THR A 27 0.77 8.29 -17.51
N LEU A 28 1.65 7.70 -18.33
CA LEU A 28 2.87 8.37 -18.80
C LEU A 28 2.68 9.19 -20.08
N LYS A 29 1.46 9.24 -20.66
CA LYS A 29 1.20 10.05 -21.86
C LYS A 29 1.30 11.54 -21.58
N ASP A 30 0.96 11.97 -20.38
CA ASP A 30 1.14 13.35 -19.94
C ASP A 30 2.59 13.55 -19.48
N LYS A 31 3.32 14.38 -20.23
CA LYS A 31 4.72 14.67 -19.94
C LYS A 31 4.93 15.35 -18.59
N SER A 32 3.91 16.04 -18.06
CA SER A 32 3.98 16.68 -16.74
C SER A 32 4.21 15.66 -15.62
N MET A 33 3.82 14.39 -15.82
CA MET A 33 4.13 13.31 -14.89
C MET A 33 5.64 13.17 -14.63
N LEU A 34 6.47 13.44 -15.64
CA LEU A 34 7.93 13.37 -15.52
C LEU A 34 8.52 14.50 -14.65
N ASP A 35 7.73 15.53 -14.32
CA ASP A 35 8.17 16.57 -13.39
C ASP A 35 8.13 16.10 -11.92
N PHE A 36 7.26 15.12 -11.61
CA PHE A 36 7.07 14.61 -10.26
C PHE A 36 7.98 13.44 -9.91
N PHE A 37 8.31 12.57 -10.89
CA PHE A 37 9.12 11.37 -10.66
C PHE A 37 9.82 10.89 -11.92
N THR A 38 10.75 9.96 -11.76
CA THR A 38 11.44 9.27 -12.85
C THR A 38 10.91 7.85 -12.97
N PRO A 39 10.10 7.54 -14.00
CA PRO A 39 9.56 6.20 -14.22
C PRO A 39 10.66 5.24 -14.72
N VAL A 40 10.72 4.05 -14.09
CA VAL A 40 11.61 2.94 -14.46
C VAL A 40 10.77 1.68 -14.66
N ILE A 41 10.42 1.38 -15.91
CA ILE A 41 9.58 0.24 -16.27
C ILE A 41 10.46 -1.00 -16.45
N PHE A 42 10.12 -2.09 -15.78
CA PHE A 42 10.80 -3.38 -15.94
C PHE A 42 10.02 -4.25 -16.92
N GLY A 43 10.46 -4.31 -18.19
CA GLY A 43 9.70 -5.03 -19.21
C GLY A 43 10.45 -5.22 -20.52
N SER A 44 9.72 -5.30 -21.64
CA SER A 44 10.29 -5.40 -22.98
C SER A 44 10.03 -4.11 -23.77
N GLY A 45 11.11 -3.52 -24.28
CA GLY A 45 11.01 -2.32 -25.12
C GLY A 45 10.20 -2.52 -26.41
N LYS A 46 10.32 -3.70 -27.02
CA LYS A 46 9.51 -4.06 -28.21
C LYS A 46 8.02 -4.17 -27.87
N LEU A 47 7.68 -4.81 -26.75
CA LEU A 47 6.31 -4.90 -26.24
C LEU A 47 5.70 -3.52 -26.03
N PHE A 48 6.39 -2.64 -25.29
CA PHE A 48 5.89 -1.28 -25.03
C PHE A 48 5.79 -0.43 -26.29
N SER A 49 6.72 -0.58 -27.23
CA SER A 49 6.65 0.09 -28.53
C SER A 49 5.46 -0.39 -29.36
N PHE A 50 5.18 -1.70 -29.36
CA PHE A 50 4.01 -2.26 -30.01
C PHE A 50 2.71 -1.72 -29.40
N GLN A 51 2.54 -1.84 -28.07
CA GLN A 51 1.32 -1.38 -27.40
C GLN A 51 1.13 0.13 -27.48
N LYS A 52 2.21 0.91 -27.40
CA LYS A 52 2.16 2.35 -27.65
C LYS A 52 1.54 2.68 -29.00
N ASN A 53 1.90 1.93 -30.05
CA ASN A 53 1.34 2.11 -31.41
C ASN A 53 -0.13 1.66 -31.46
N VAL A 54 -0.50 0.55 -30.82
CA VAL A 54 -1.90 0.10 -30.72
C VAL A 54 -2.78 1.19 -30.12
N PHE A 55 -2.32 1.83 -29.03
CA PHE A 55 -3.07 2.89 -28.35
C PHE A 55 -2.84 4.29 -28.94
N LYS A 56 -2.10 4.40 -30.06
CA LYS A 56 -1.82 5.66 -30.79
C LYS A 56 -1.21 6.76 -29.91
N LEU A 57 -0.32 6.37 -28.98
CA LEU A 57 0.37 7.29 -28.09
C LEU A 57 1.69 7.77 -28.70
N GLN A 58 2.11 9.03 -28.39
CA GLN A 58 3.28 9.68 -29.01
C GLN A 58 4.23 10.17 -27.94
N PHE A 59 5.17 9.31 -27.56
CA PHE A 59 6.34 9.65 -26.72
C PHE A 59 7.47 8.62 -26.96
N ASN A 60 8.66 8.93 -26.49
CA ASN A 60 9.84 8.08 -26.67
C ASN A 60 10.19 7.40 -25.36
N PHE A 61 10.85 6.24 -25.47
CA PHE A 61 11.44 5.51 -24.35
C PHE A 61 12.96 5.65 -24.35
N ASN A 62 13.54 5.71 -23.17
CA ASN A 62 14.96 5.52 -22.94
C ASN A 62 15.20 4.04 -22.54
N TYR A 63 15.91 3.30 -23.37
CA TYR A 63 16.21 1.89 -23.12
C TYR A 63 17.49 1.76 -22.34
N ILE A 64 17.44 1.12 -21.20
CA ILE A 64 18.55 0.94 -20.27
C ILE A 64 18.72 -0.56 -19.92
N LEU A 65 19.90 -0.92 -19.42
CA LEU A 65 20.18 -2.28 -18.95
C LEU A 65 19.96 -2.42 -17.44
N HIS A 66 20.25 -1.38 -16.67
CA HIS A 66 20.10 -1.36 -15.22
C HIS A 66 19.32 -0.12 -14.78
N ALA A 67 18.54 -0.25 -13.71
CA ALA A 67 17.72 0.85 -13.16
C ALA A 67 18.59 2.04 -12.68
N SER A 68 19.85 1.78 -12.32
CA SER A 68 20.84 2.83 -11.97
C SER A 68 21.13 3.80 -13.12
N GLU A 69 20.94 3.38 -14.39
CA GLU A 69 21.15 4.19 -15.60
C GLU A 69 19.95 5.10 -15.93
N ALA A 70 18.89 5.08 -15.10
CA ALA A 70 17.68 5.85 -15.37
C ALA A 70 17.97 7.36 -15.41
N VAL A 71 17.44 8.00 -16.45
CA VAL A 71 17.60 9.43 -16.73
C VAL A 71 16.34 10.18 -16.36
N ASP A 72 16.48 11.25 -15.57
CA ASP A 72 15.37 12.12 -15.17
C ASP A 72 14.72 12.79 -16.38
N GLY A 73 13.42 12.98 -16.33
CA GLY A 73 12.64 13.57 -17.42
C GLY A 73 12.42 12.65 -18.61
N GLN A 74 12.79 11.37 -18.50
CA GLN A 74 12.58 10.35 -19.52
C GLN A 74 11.79 9.15 -18.98
N ILE A 75 11.09 8.46 -19.87
CA ILE A 75 10.44 7.18 -19.56
C ILE A 75 11.48 6.09 -19.79
N ASN A 76 12.02 5.54 -18.71
CA ASN A 76 13.08 4.53 -18.78
C ASN A 76 12.50 3.13 -18.82
N ILE A 77 13.04 2.26 -19.68
CA ILE A 77 12.67 0.83 -19.72
C ILE A 77 13.93 0.01 -19.51
N VAL A 78 13.96 -0.74 -18.40
CA VAL A 78 14.92 -1.84 -18.19
C VAL A 78 14.48 -2.99 -19.09
N ASN A 79 15.27 -3.23 -20.15
CA ASN A 79 14.87 -4.15 -21.21
C ASN A 79 15.20 -5.61 -20.85
N LEU A 80 14.24 -6.32 -20.25
CA LEU A 80 14.39 -7.71 -19.78
C LEU A 80 14.36 -8.72 -20.91
N ARG A 81 13.71 -8.42 -22.04
CA ARG A 81 13.57 -9.29 -23.21
C ARG A 81 13.81 -8.50 -24.49
N LYS A 82 14.67 -9.03 -25.36
CA LYS A 82 15.02 -8.39 -26.65
C LYS A 82 14.22 -8.98 -27.82
N ASP A 83 13.63 -10.14 -27.65
CA ASP A 83 12.89 -10.84 -28.70
C ASP A 83 11.51 -10.22 -28.93
N GLU A 84 10.94 -10.49 -30.08
CA GLU A 84 9.55 -10.15 -30.36
C GLU A 84 8.65 -11.07 -29.56
N MET A 85 7.55 -10.52 -29.05
CA MET A 85 6.61 -11.23 -28.20
C MET A 85 5.22 -11.17 -28.83
N GLU A 86 4.54 -12.29 -28.85
CA GLU A 86 3.16 -12.33 -29.31
C GLU A 86 2.24 -11.77 -28.23
N VAL A 87 1.47 -10.73 -28.58
CA VAL A 87 0.46 -10.14 -27.70
C VAL A 87 -0.91 -10.72 -28.00
N LYS A 88 -1.51 -11.41 -27.03
CA LYS A 88 -2.85 -12.01 -27.11
C LYS A 88 -3.77 -11.33 -26.09
N PHE A 89 -4.21 -10.12 -26.41
CA PHE A 89 -5.08 -9.37 -25.50
C PHE A 89 -6.25 -10.22 -24.98
N GLY A 90 -6.50 -10.12 -23.68
CA GLY A 90 -7.59 -10.81 -23.02
C GLY A 90 -7.35 -12.28 -22.70
N THR A 91 -6.16 -12.81 -23.00
CA THR A 91 -5.83 -14.23 -22.77
C THR A 91 -4.46 -14.37 -22.10
N PRO A 92 -4.37 -14.88 -20.87
CA PRO A 92 -3.08 -15.15 -20.25
C PRO A 92 -2.32 -16.22 -21.07
N THR A 93 -1.00 -16.06 -21.14
CA THR A 93 -0.11 -17.03 -21.81
C THR A 93 1.07 -17.35 -20.90
N GLU A 94 1.73 -18.46 -21.13
CA GLU A 94 2.97 -18.81 -20.41
C GLU A 94 4.02 -17.72 -20.55
N GLU A 95 4.15 -17.14 -21.76
CA GLU A 95 5.11 -16.08 -22.04
C GLU A 95 4.76 -14.78 -21.28
N SER A 96 3.48 -14.36 -21.26
CA SER A 96 3.04 -13.17 -20.52
C SER A 96 3.23 -13.35 -19.02
N THR A 97 2.95 -14.54 -18.51
CA THR A 97 3.14 -14.88 -17.10
C THR A 97 4.62 -14.89 -16.70
N LYS A 98 5.49 -15.49 -17.51
CA LYS A 98 6.95 -15.51 -17.25
C LYS A 98 7.53 -14.08 -17.24
N LEU A 99 7.13 -13.23 -18.19
CA LEU A 99 7.59 -11.85 -18.19
C LEU A 99 7.04 -11.05 -17.00
N ALA A 100 5.81 -11.32 -16.54
CA ALA A 100 5.26 -10.70 -15.33
C ALA A 100 6.09 -11.07 -14.08
N ILE A 101 6.51 -12.34 -13.96
CA ILE A 101 7.40 -12.81 -12.89
C ILE A 101 8.77 -12.12 -12.99
N ASP A 102 9.42 -12.19 -14.16
CA ASP A 102 10.73 -11.57 -14.39
C ASP A 102 10.70 -10.07 -14.08
N SER A 103 9.63 -9.38 -14.47
CA SER A 103 9.42 -7.96 -14.21
C SER A 103 9.33 -7.64 -12.72
N LEU A 104 8.55 -8.41 -11.97
CA LEU A 104 8.42 -8.23 -10.53
C LEU A 104 9.74 -8.50 -9.81
N GLU A 105 10.43 -9.58 -10.18
CA GLU A 105 11.71 -9.95 -9.57
C GLU A 105 12.81 -8.92 -9.84
N ALA A 106 12.91 -8.44 -11.08
CA ALA A 106 13.87 -7.41 -11.46
C ALA A 106 13.61 -6.10 -10.71
N ALA A 107 12.35 -5.65 -10.65
CA ALA A 107 11.95 -4.45 -9.93
C ALA A 107 12.23 -4.57 -8.42
N ALA A 108 11.88 -5.70 -7.80
CA ALA A 108 12.15 -5.95 -6.39
C ALA A 108 13.66 -6.02 -6.08
N ASN A 109 14.47 -6.56 -7.00
CA ASN A 109 15.94 -6.57 -6.87
C ASN A 109 16.52 -5.15 -6.98
N ALA A 110 16.02 -4.33 -7.90
CA ALA A 110 16.43 -2.92 -8.04
C ALA A 110 16.06 -2.12 -6.79
N LEU A 111 14.88 -2.36 -6.21
CA LEU A 111 14.45 -1.72 -4.96
C LEU A 111 15.36 -2.12 -3.79
N MET A 112 15.72 -3.39 -3.68
CA MET A 112 16.63 -3.88 -2.64
C MET A 112 18.03 -3.25 -2.73
N LYS A 113 18.49 -2.96 -3.95
CA LYS A 113 19.79 -2.31 -4.20
C LYS A 113 19.73 -0.79 -4.07
N GLY A 114 18.57 -0.18 -3.86
CA GLY A 114 18.40 1.27 -3.84
C GLY A 114 18.57 1.93 -5.23
N GLU A 115 18.41 1.18 -6.32
CA GLU A 115 18.42 1.70 -7.69
C GLU A 115 17.09 2.37 -8.06
N ILE A 116 16.00 2.02 -7.36
CA ILE A 116 14.69 2.68 -7.36
C ILE A 116 14.27 2.95 -5.93
N ASP A 117 13.42 3.96 -5.73
CA ASP A 117 12.99 4.42 -4.40
C ASP A 117 11.66 3.78 -3.96
N VAL A 118 10.76 3.54 -4.90
CA VAL A 118 9.43 2.95 -4.68
C VAL A 118 9.09 1.94 -5.78
N LEU A 119 8.20 1.00 -5.46
CA LEU A 119 7.69 0.00 -6.41
C LEU A 119 6.19 0.18 -6.62
N VAL A 120 5.77 0.36 -7.86
CA VAL A 120 4.36 0.32 -8.28
C VAL A 120 4.14 -0.92 -9.14
N THR A 121 3.17 -1.76 -8.77
CA THR A 121 2.95 -3.03 -9.48
C THR A 121 1.66 -3.00 -10.27
N ALA A 122 1.72 -3.29 -11.57
CA ALA A 122 0.55 -3.53 -12.40
C ALA A 122 -0.07 -4.91 -12.11
N PRO A 123 -1.34 -5.13 -12.50
CA PRO A 123 -2.08 -6.34 -12.16
C PRO A 123 -1.48 -7.63 -12.76
N ILE A 124 -1.55 -8.72 -11.99
CA ILE A 124 -1.10 -10.07 -12.39
C ILE A 124 -2.24 -11.07 -12.35
N ASN A 125 -2.10 -12.16 -13.10
CA ASN A 125 -2.92 -13.35 -12.95
C ASN A 125 -2.25 -14.31 -11.96
N LYS A 126 -2.79 -14.38 -10.74
CA LYS A 126 -2.19 -15.17 -9.65
C LYS A 126 -2.18 -16.68 -9.96
N ASP A 127 -3.27 -17.18 -10.51
CA ASP A 127 -3.41 -18.62 -10.82
C ASP A 127 -2.40 -19.05 -11.88
N GLU A 128 -2.21 -18.24 -12.92
CA GLU A 128 -1.23 -18.53 -13.96
C GLU A 128 0.21 -18.41 -13.40
N MET A 129 0.50 -17.43 -12.56
CA MET A 129 1.83 -17.32 -11.93
C MET A 129 2.17 -18.57 -11.10
N ILE A 130 1.23 -19.10 -10.31
CA ILE A 130 1.42 -20.33 -9.52
C ILE A 130 1.65 -21.51 -10.45
N LYS A 131 0.85 -21.69 -11.50
CA LYS A 131 1.03 -22.75 -12.49
C LYS A 131 2.40 -22.74 -13.18
N HIS A 132 2.98 -21.54 -13.36
CA HIS A 132 4.27 -21.37 -14.02
C HIS A 132 5.45 -21.19 -13.03
N GLY A 133 5.30 -21.71 -11.81
CA GLY A 133 6.40 -21.88 -10.86
C GLY A 133 6.65 -20.70 -9.91
N PHE A 134 5.74 -19.74 -9.82
CA PHE A 134 5.81 -18.70 -8.80
C PHE A 134 5.10 -19.19 -7.52
N PRO A 135 5.84 -19.52 -6.45
CA PRO A 135 5.30 -20.26 -5.30
C PRO A 135 4.58 -19.37 -4.28
N TYR A 136 4.07 -18.21 -4.70
CA TYR A 136 3.44 -17.22 -3.83
C TYR A 136 2.04 -16.90 -4.31
N THR A 137 1.14 -16.58 -3.38
CA THR A 137 -0.26 -16.21 -3.69
C THR A 137 -0.43 -14.82 -4.31
N GLY A 138 0.65 -14.04 -4.37
CA GLY A 138 0.66 -12.70 -4.98
C GLY A 138 1.88 -11.86 -4.60
N HIS A 139 1.82 -10.60 -4.98
CA HIS A 139 2.91 -9.64 -4.76
C HIS A 139 3.30 -9.51 -3.27
N THR A 140 2.31 -9.41 -2.37
CA THR A 140 2.55 -9.18 -0.95
C THR A 140 3.36 -10.30 -0.32
N GLU A 141 2.92 -11.55 -0.48
CA GLU A 141 3.61 -12.71 0.08
C GLU A 141 5.04 -12.85 -0.48
N TYR A 142 5.21 -12.65 -1.80
CA TYR A 142 6.53 -12.63 -2.42
C TYR A 142 7.46 -11.59 -1.78
N LEU A 143 6.96 -10.36 -1.62
CA LEU A 143 7.76 -9.27 -1.05
C LEU A 143 8.04 -9.48 0.45
N GLU A 144 7.07 -9.99 1.22
CA GLU A 144 7.28 -10.39 2.62
C GLU A 144 8.43 -11.38 2.78
N LYS A 145 8.43 -12.41 1.93
CA LYS A 145 9.49 -13.42 1.94
C LYS A 145 10.83 -12.84 1.51
N LYS A 146 10.83 -12.04 0.43
CA LYS A 146 12.05 -11.45 -0.13
C LYS A 146 12.72 -10.46 0.81
N PHE A 147 11.95 -9.66 1.53
CA PHE A 147 12.44 -8.61 2.43
C PHE A 147 12.42 -9.03 3.91
N ALA A 148 12.09 -10.29 4.22
CA ALA A 148 11.98 -10.84 5.58
C ALA A 148 11.15 -9.96 6.53
N ALA A 149 10.03 -9.43 6.04
CA ALA A 149 9.14 -8.52 6.76
C ALA A 149 7.69 -8.99 6.66
N LYS A 150 6.85 -8.54 7.60
CA LYS A 150 5.41 -8.80 7.55
C LYS A 150 4.68 -7.55 7.08
N GLY A 151 3.94 -7.68 6.00
CA GLY A 151 3.08 -6.63 5.49
C GLY A 151 1.69 -6.66 6.12
N LEU A 152 1.06 -5.50 6.15
CA LEU A 152 -0.36 -5.36 6.43
C LEU A 152 -1.04 -4.86 5.17
N MET A 153 -2.06 -5.57 4.72
CA MET A 153 -2.87 -5.14 3.59
C MET A 153 -3.65 -3.88 3.98
N PHE A 154 -3.36 -2.78 3.31
CA PHE A 154 -3.91 -1.48 3.62
C PHE A 154 -4.46 -0.86 2.33
N LEU A 155 -5.76 -0.65 2.29
CA LEU A 155 -6.41 0.08 1.22
C LEU A 155 -6.52 1.54 1.62
N VAL A 156 -6.07 2.42 0.74
CA VAL A 156 -5.93 3.83 1.09
C VAL A 156 -6.47 4.75 0.01
N THR A 157 -7.15 5.79 0.46
CA THR A 157 -7.41 7.03 -0.26
C THR A 157 -6.92 8.19 0.60
N GLU A 158 -7.15 9.42 0.17
CA GLU A 158 -6.84 10.59 1.00
C GLU A 158 -7.63 10.55 2.33
N ASP A 159 -8.94 10.29 2.25
CA ASP A 159 -9.86 10.38 3.39
C ASP A 159 -10.08 9.06 4.15
N LEU A 160 -9.87 7.92 3.52
CA LEU A 160 -10.20 6.61 4.10
C LEU A 160 -9.04 5.64 3.97
N LYS A 161 -8.63 5.05 5.10
CA LYS A 161 -7.57 4.04 5.16
C LYS A 161 -8.06 2.83 5.93
N VAL A 162 -8.17 1.68 5.25
CA VAL A 162 -8.73 0.45 5.81
C VAL A 162 -7.70 -0.67 5.74
N ALA A 163 -7.37 -1.22 6.90
CA ALA A 163 -6.62 -2.47 7.01
C ALA A 163 -7.56 -3.63 7.33
N VAL A 164 -7.20 -4.82 6.89
CA VAL A 164 -7.95 -6.04 7.20
C VAL A 164 -7.11 -7.00 8.05
N SER A 165 -7.68 -7.44 9.17
CA SER A 165 -6.97 -8.35 10.07
C SER A 165 -6.75 -9.71 9.43
N THR A 166 -7.75 -10.23 8.74
CA THR A 166 -7.64 -11.48 7.98
C THR A 166 -8.01 -11.25 6.52
N HIS A 167 -7.22 -11.84 5.62
CA HIS A 167 -7.45 -11.83 4.17
C HIS A 167 -7.18 -13.23 3.61
N HIS A 168 -7.64 -13.54 2.42
CA HIS A 168 -7.38 -14.77 1.68
C HIS A 168 -7.47 -16.08 2.50
N ILE A 169 -8.33 -16.11 3.51
CA ILE A 169 -8.70 -17.31 4.27
C ILE A 169 -10.21 -17.56 4.15
N PRO A 170 -10.67 -18.81 4.24
CA PRO A 170 -12.09 -19.09 4.27
C PRO A 170 -12.81 -18.36 5.42
N LEU A 171 -14.01 -17.84 5.17
CA LEU A 171 -14.78 -17.10 6.18
C LEU A 171 -14.96 -17.90 7.49
N ALA A 172 -15.16 -19.22 7.37
CA ALA A 172 -15.26 -20.13 8.52
C ALA A 172 -14.02 -20.17 9.43
N LYS A 173 -12.84 -19.68 8.93
CA LYS A 173 -11.60 -19.64 9.68
C LYS A 173 -11.33 -18.28 10.34
N VAL A 174 -12.16 -17.28 10.07
CA VAL A 174 -11.91 -15.91 10.54
C VAL A 174 -11.94 -15.85 12.06
N ALA A 175 -13.02 -16.31 12.71
CA ALA A 175 -13.18 -16.24 14.15
C ALA A 175 -12.01 -16.93 14.90
N GLU A 176 -11.58 -18.11 14.45
CA GLU A 176 -10.44 -18.84 15.01
C GLU A 176 -9.10 -18.08 14.84
N THR A 177 -8.99 -17.25 13.80
CA THR A 177 -7.74 -16.51 13.47
C THR A 177 -7.64 -15.19 14.22
N ILE A 178 -8.76 -14.60 14.64
CA ILE A 178 -8.77 -13.37 15.42
C ILE A 178 -8.35 -13.65 16.85
N THR A 179 -7.21 -13.08 17.23
CA THR A 179 -6.67 -13.17 18.60
C THR A 179 -6.36 -11.78 19.13
N LYS A 180 -6.37 -11.63 20.46
CA LYS A 180 -5.99 -10.38 21.13
C LYS A 180 -4.63 -9.87 20.66
N GLN A 181 -3.61 -10.74 20.63
CA GLN A 181 -2.27 -10.37 20.22
C GLN A 181 -2.21 -9.91 18.76
N ARG A 182 -2.94 -10.58 17.86
CA ARG A 182 -3.03 -10.18 16.44
C ARG A 182 -3.57 -8.76 16.29
N ILE A 183 -4.65 -8.41 16.99
CA ILE A 183 -5.23 -7.06 16.95
C ILE A 183 -4.22 -6.04 17.47
N ILE A 184 -3.56 -6.32 18.59
CA ILE A 184 -2.54 -5.44 19.18
C ILE A 184 -1.41 -5.19 18.20
N ASP A 185 -0.86 -6.24 17.60
CA ASP A 185 0.26 -6.12 16.66
C ASP A 185 -0.12 -5.32 15.42
N GLN A 186 -1.30 -5.57 14.86
CA GLN A 186 -1.80 -4.88 13.68
C GLN A 186 -2.13 -3.40 13.94
N VAL A 187 -2.75 -3.07 15.07
CA VAL A 187 -3.00 -1.68 15.45
C VAL A 187 -1.68 -0.92 15.66
N LYS A 188 -0.67 -1.53 16.29
CA LYS A 188 0.66 -0.95 16.43
C LYS A 188 1.34 -0.73 15.07
N GLN A 189 1.22 -1.70 14.16
CA GLN A 189 1.73 -1.58 12.81
C GLN A 189 1.02 -0.47 12.03
N MET A 190 -0.32 -0.39 12.13
CA MET A 190 -1.11 0.72 11.54
C MET A 190 -0.68 2.07 12.11
N ASN A 191 -0.56 2.19 13.42
CA ASN A 191 -0.16 3.44 14.08
C ASN A 191 1.21 3.91 13.58
N ASN A 192 2.18 3.01 13.48
CA ASN A 192 3.50 3.35 12.96
C ASN A 192 3.45 3.78 11.49
N CYS A 193 2.68 3.07 10.67
CA CYS A 193 2.45 3.41 9.27
C CYS A 193 1.79 4.80 9.12
N LEU A 194 0.71 5.05 9.87
CA LEU A 194 0.02 6.34 9.84
C LEU A 194 0.93 7.50 10.25
N LYS A 195 1.83 7.28 11.20
CA LYS A 195 2.85 8.27 11.60
C LYS A 195 3.92 8.47 10.53
N LEU A 196 4.55 7.41 10.09
CA LEU A 196 5.71 7.51 9.21
C LEU A 196 5.33 7.81 7.75
N ASP A 197 4.31 7.10 7.25
CA ASP A 197 3.97 7.11 5.83
C ASP A 197 2.90 8.16 5.48
N PHE A 198 2.05 8.53 6.45
CA PHE A 198 0.98 9.51 6.26
C PHE A 198 1.15 10.79 7.08
N SER A 199 2.24 10.92 7.85
CA SER A 199 2.57 12.10 8.66
C SER A 199 1.49 12.50 9.66
N ILE A 200 0.80 11.52 10.26
CA ILE A 200 -0.23 11.74 11.27
C ILE A 200 0.38 11.51 12.65
N GLU A 201 0.61 12.58 13.41
CA GLU A 201 1.34 12.51 14.69
C GLU A 201 0.63 11.65 15.75
N ARG A 202 -0.71 11.76 15.84
CA ARG A 202 -1.53 11.08 16.84
C ARG A 202 -2.69 10.32 16.19
N PRO A 203 -2.42 9.20 15.48
CA PRO A 203 -3.42 8.48 14.72
C PRO A 203 -4.54 7.94 15.60
N LYS A 204 -5.77 8.19 15.18
CA LYS A 204 -7.00 7.59 15.75
C LYS A 204 -7.39 6.40 14.90
N ILE A 205 -7.39 5.21 15.50
CA ILE A 205 -7.67 3.95 14.80
C ILE A 205 -8.98 3.38 15.31
N ALA A 206 -9.94 3.19 14.39
CA ALA A 206 -11.16 2.46 14.67
C ALA A 206 -10.93 0.96 14.50
N VAL A 207 -11.38 0.18 15.47
CA VAL A 207 -11.39 -1.29 15.39
C VAL A 207 -12.84 -1.74 15.23
N LEU A 208 -13.14 -2.48 14.17
CA LEU A 208 -14.49 -3.00 13.95
C LEU A 208 -14.74 -4.25 14.81
N GLY A 209 -16.00 -4.51 15.14
CA GLY A 209 -16.41 -5.78 15.70
C GLY A 209 -16.36 -6.90 14.65
N LEU A 210 -16.29 -8.13 15.10
CA LEU A 210 -16.39 -9.32 14.25
C LEU A 210 -17.83 -9.67 13.91
N ASN A 211 -18.69 -9.64 14.95
CA ASN A 211 -20.08 -10.06 14.87
C ASN A 211 -21.03 -8.89 14.54
N PRO A 212 -22.23 -9.19 14.03
CA PRO A 212 -23.28 -8.18 13.87
C PRO A 212 -23.52 -7.41 15.18
N HIS A 213 -23.74 -6.10 15.07
CA HIS A 213 -23.96 -5.20 16.22
C HIS A 213 -22.84 -5.26 17.28
N SER A 214 -21.61 -5.58 16.85
CA SER A 214 -20.46 -5.81 17.76
C SER A 214 -20.78 -6.81 18.87
N GLY A 215 -21.45 -7.93 18.52
CA GLY A 215 -21.79 -9.01 19.43
C GLY A 215 -22.98 -8.77 20.36
N ASP A 216 -23.61 -7.59 20.28
CA ASP A 216 -24.80 -7.21 21.12
C ASP A 216 -24.65 -7.62 22.59
N GLY A 217 -23.56 -7.14 23.20
CA GLY A 217 -23.25 -7.46 24.59
C GLY A 217 -22.98 -8.94 24.88
N GLY A 218 -22.61 -9.73 23.87
CA GLY A 218 -22.33 -11.17 23.97
C GLY A 218 -23.51 -12.07 23.58
N THR A 219 -24.62 -11.48 23.13
CA THR A 219 -25.80 -12.25 22.70
C THR A 219 -25.56 -12.89 21.33
N ILE A 220 -24.82 -12.25 20.45
CA ILE A 220 -24.59 -12.72 19.08
C ILE A 220 -23.16 -13.28 18.91
N GLY A 221 -22.35 -13.26 19.94
CA GLY A 221 -20.95 -13.75 19.95
C GLY A 221 -20.18 -13.13 21.09
N MET A 222 -19.12 -13.78 21.52
CA MET A 222 -18.30 -13.36 22.66
C MET A 222 -16.95 -12.76 22.25
N GLU A 223 -16.60 -12.82 20.97
CA GLU A 223 -15.28 -12.40 20.47
C GLU A 223 -14.98 -10.93 20.77
N GLU A 224 -16.01 -10.08 20.77
CA GLU A 224 -15.85 -8.67 21.14
C GLU A 224 -15.43 -8.56 22.61
N LYS A 225 -16.15 -9.20 23.52
CA LYS A 225 -15.88 -9.14 24.97
C LYS A 225 -14.61 -9.86 25.38
N GLU A 226 -14.33 -11.01 24.78
CA GLU A 226 -13.22 -11.87 25.20
C GLU A 226 -11.90 -11.53 24.50
N ILE A 227 -11.95 -10.94 23.29
CA ILE A 227 -10.77 -10.72 22.45
C ILE A 227 -10.59 -9.25 22.08
N ILE A 228 -11.62 -8.60 21.46
CA ILE A 228 -11.43 -7.30 20.81
C ILE A 228 -11.38 -6.17 21.86
N GLU A 229 -12.34 -6.09 22.78
CA GLU A 229 -12.36 -5.10 23.87
C GLU A 229 -11.09 -5.17 24.75
N PRO A 230 -10.65 -6.37 25.20
CA PRO A 230 -9.38 -6.49 25.94
C PRO A 230 -8.14 -6.05 25.15
N ALA A 231 -8.14 -6.23 23.81
CA ALA A 231 -7.05 -5.74 22.96
C ALA A 231 -7.04 -4.21 22.90
N ILE A 232 -8.21 -3.60 22.67
CA ILE A 232 -8.36 -2.13 22.62
C ILE A 232 -7.99 -1.50 23.95
N LYS A 233 -8.44 -2.08 25.08
CA LYS A 233 -8.09 -1.60 26.40
C LYS A 233 -6.58 -1.62 26.64
N GLU A 234 -5.92 -2.73 26.33
CA GLU A 234 -4.46 -2.82 26.48
C GLU A 234 -3.72 -1.82 25.60
N LEU A 235 -4.18 -1.59 24.37
CA LEU A 235 -3.62 -0.56 23.48
C LEU A 235 -3.79 0.84 24.06
N PHE A 236 -4.96 1.15 24.61
CA PHE A 236 -5.23 2.43 25.26
C PHE A 236 -4.34 2.65 26.48
N ASP A 237 -4.18 1.63 27.33
CA ASP A 237 -3.30 1.68 28.50
C ASP A 237 -1.81 1.89 28.10
N GLN A 238 -1.43 1.47 26.88
CA GLN A 238 -0.12 1.73 26.28
C GLN A 238 -0.01 3.06 25.54
N GLY A 239 -1.07 3.89 25.55
CA GLY A 239 -1.08 5.23 24.93
C GLY A 239 -1.43 5.25 23.42
N PHE A 240 -1.94 4.16 22.85
CA PHE A 240 -2.45 4.15 21.49
C PHE A 240 -3.91 4.62 21.44
N MET A 241 -4.25 5.45 20.46
CA MET A 241 -5.60 5.94 20.26
C MET A 241 -6.42 4.94 19.42
N ALA A 242 -6.68 3.76 19.99
CA ALA A 242 -7.52 2.72 19.42
C ALA A 242 -8.90 2.75 20.08
N PHE A 243 -9.96 2.71 19.28
CA PHE A 243 -11.34 2.84 19.71
C PHE A 243 -12.23 1.78 19.07
N GLY A 244 -13.27 1.36 19.79
CA GLY A 244 -14.22 0.33 19.34
C GLY A 244 -14.55 -0.66 20.46
N PRO A 245 -15.06 -1.87 20.11
CA PRO A 245 -15.41 -2.32 18.75
C PRO A 245 -16.64 -1.61 18.19
N TYR A 246 -16.55 -1.21 16.91
CA TYR A 246 -17.66 -0.56 16.22
C TYR A 246 -18.45 -1.55 15.34
N PRO A 247 -19.80 -1.48 15.30
CA PRO A 247 -20.59 -2.25 14.35
C PRO A 247 -20.25 -1.85 12.90
N ALA A 248 -19.86 -2.82 12.07
CA ALA A 248 -19.37 -2.56 10.73
C ALA A 248 -20.46 -2.00 9.79
N ASP A 249 -21.71 -2.44 9.94
CA ASP A 249 -22.87 -2.04 9.13
C ASP A 249 -23.16 -0.53 9.21
N SER A 250 -22.88 0.09 10.34
CA SER A 250 -23.17 1.51 10.59
C SER A 250 -21.91 2.38 10.66
N PHE A 251 -20.72 1.81 10.58
CA PHE A 251 -19.47 2.54 10.79
C PHE A 251 -19.07 3.39 9.57
N PHE A 252 -19.27 2.90 8.35
CA PHE A 252 -18.81 3.54 7.12
C PHE A 252 -19.67 4.72 6.65
N GLN A 253 -20.46 5.29 7.53
CA GLN A 253 -21.12 6.59 7.29
C GLN A 253 -20.09 7.73 7.42
N PRO A 254 -20.13 8.75 6.53
CA PRO A 254 -19.16 9.85 6.54
C PRO A 254 -19.01 10.53 7.90
N GLU A 255 -20.09 10.67 8.65
CA GLU A 255 -20.14 11.27 9.99
C GLU A 255 -19.41 10.43 11.05
N LYS A 256 -19.03 9.18 10.74
CA LYS A 256 -18.31 8.31 11.65
C LYS A 256 -16.88 8.07 11.22
N TYR A 257 -16.68 7.48 10.01
CA TYR A 257 -15.32 7.07 9.62
C TYR A 257 -14.35 8.24 9.46
N LYS A 258 -14.83 9.45 9.10
CA LYS A 258 -13.98 10.65 8.96
C LYS A 258 -13.38 11.16 10.27
N HIS A 259 -13.83 10.66 11.41
CA HIS A 259 -13.21 10.96 12.70
C HIS A 259 -11.97 10.13 13.01
N PHE A 260 -11.65 9.18 12.15
CA PHE A 260 -10.55 8.23 12.31
C PHE A 260 -9.56 8.32 11.15
N ASP A 261 -8.30 8.12 11.47
CA ASP A 261 -7.21 8.14 10.50
C ASP A 261 -6.96 6.76 9.87
N GLY A 262 -7.47 5.70 10.51
CA GLY A 262 -7.42 4.33 10.01
C GLY A 262 -8.48 3.45 10.63
N VAL A 263 -8.87 2.41 9.90
CA VAL A 263 -9.88 1.43 10.29
C VAL A 263 -9.29 0.03 10.20
N LEU A 264 -9.36 -0.74 11.29
CA LEU A 264 -9.03 -2.16 11.28
C LEU A 264 -10.32 -2.98 11.20
N ALA A 265 -10.57 -3.58 10.03
CA ALA A 265 -11.65 -4.55 9.83
C ALA A 265 -11.16 -5.97 10.17
N MET A 266 -12.06 -6.83 10.64
CA MET A 266 -11.70 -8.18 11.09
C MET A 266 -11.46 -9.13 9.92
N TYR A 267 -12.14 -8.94 8.81
CA TYR A 267 -11.98 -9.79 7.62
C TYR A 267 -12.14 -9.01 6.33
N HIS A 268 -11.70 -9.63 5.25
CA HIS A 268 -11.55 -9.05 3.92
C HIS A 268 -12.80 -8.25 3.48
N ASP A 269 -13.96 -8.89 3.34
CA ASP A 269 -15.13 -8.23 2.76
C ASP A 269 -15.77 -7.20 3.70
N GLN A 270 -15.56 -7.32 5.01
CA GLN A 270 -16.02 -6.33 5.99
C GLN A 270 -15.35 -4.95 5.74
N GLY A 271 -14.09 -4.96 5.35
CA GLY A 271 -13.34 -3.74 5.07
C GLY A 271 -13.41 -3.33 3.60
N LEU A 272 -13.23 -4.29 2.68
CA LEU A 272 -13.05 -3.98 1.26
C LEU A 272 -14.36 -3.62 0.55
N THR A 273 -15.48 -4.24 0.90
CA THR A 273 -16.75 -3.93 0.26
C THR A 273 -17.14 -2.46 0.46
N PRO A 274 -17.19 -1.94 1.70
CA PRO A 274 -17.48 -0.51 1.88
C PRO A 274 -16.36 0.39 1.34
N PHE A 275 -15.09 0.01 1.48
CA PHE A 275 -13.99 0.78 0.92
C PHE A 275 -14.16 0.96 -0.59
N LYS A 276 -14.34 -0.12 -1.34
CA LYS A 276 -14.51 -0.07 -2.80
C LYS A 276 -15.76 0.68 -3.25
N THR A 277 -16.80 0.68 -2.43
CA THR A 277 -18.02 1.47 -2.71
C THR A 277 -17.78 2.97 -2.54
N ILE A 278 -17.00 3.37 -1.52
CA ILE A 278 -16.72 4.77 -1.23
C ILE A 278 -15.60 5.32 -2.13
N ALA A 279 -14.56 4.51 -2.34
CA ALA A 279 -13.31 4.91 -3.02
C ALA A 279 -13.25 4.54 -4.51
N TYR A 280 -14.36 4.24 -5.13
CA TYR A 280 -14.58 3.58 -6.43
C TYR A 280 -13.45 3.73 -7.47
N GLU A 281 -12.90 4.93 -7.66
CA GLU A 281 -11.86 5.20 -8.67
C GLU A 281 -10.48 5.49 -8.06
N ASN A 282 -10.41 5.85 -6.77
CA ASN A 282 -9.21 6.40 -6.12
C ASN A 282 -8.53 5.39 -5.17
N GLY A 283 -9.02 4.16 -5.12
CA GLY A 283 -8.51 3.14 -4.20
C GLY A 283 -7.11 2.67 -4.59
N VAL A 284 -6.19 2.71 -3.63
CA VAL A 284 -4.83 2.20 -3.76
C VAL A 284 -4.59 1.08 -2.76
N ASN A 285 -4.06 -0.03 -3.24
CA ASN A 285 -3.58 -1.10 -2.37
C ASN A 285 -2.12 -0.80 -1.98
N TYR A 286 -1.90 -0.57 -0.70
CA TYR A 286 -0.59 -0.32 -0.10
C TYR A 286 -0.20 -1.48 0.83
N THR A 287 1.04 -1.98 0.71
CA THR A 287 1.57 -2.98 1.63
C THR A 287 2.29 -2.27 2.77
N ALA A 288 1.56 -2.00 3.85
CA ALA A 288 2.05 -1.25 5.00
C ALA A 288 3.00 -2.05 5.89
N GLY A 289 3.83 -1.35 6.68
CA GLY A 289 4.70 -1.96 7.69
C GLY A 289 5.94 -2.66 7.16
N MET A 290 6.19 -2.57 5.85
CA MET A 290 7.41 -3.10 5.23
C MET A 290 8.53 -2.04 5.14
N PRO A 291 9.80 -2.45 5.12
CA PRO A 291 10.92 -1.51 4.94
C PRO A 291 10.93 -0.86 3.56
N LEU A 292 10.25 -1.45 2.59
CA LEU A 292 10.05 -0.95 1.24
C LEU A 292 8.68 -0.28 1.09
N ILE A 293 8.53 0.51 0.04
CA ILE A 293 7.25 1.11 -0.35
C ILE A 293 6.76 0.41 -1.61
N ARG A 294 5.60 -0.24 -1.50
CA ARG A 294 4.94 -0.86 -2.65
C ARG A 294 3.46 -0.50 -2.66
N THR A 295 3.02 0.01 -3.79
CA THR A 295 1.62 0.30 -4.09
C THR A 295 1.15 -0.43 -5.34
N SER A 296 -0.16 -0.56 -5.50
CA SER A 296 -0.78 -1.05 -6.72
C SER A 296 -2.19 -0.50 -6.86
N PRO A 297 -2.74 -0.45 -8.08
CA PRO A 297 -4.16 -0.18 -8.26
C PRO A 297 -5.01 -1.27 -7.58
N ASP A 298 -6.25 -0.92 -7.26
CA ASP A 298 -7.21 -1.82 -6.59
C ASP A 298 -8.12 -2.57 -7.60
N HIS A 299 -7.58 -2.91 -8.77
CA HIS A 299 -8.25 -3.73 -9.78
C HIS A 299 -7.35 -4.85 -10.30
N GLY A 300 -7.93 -5.81 -11.01
CA GLY A 300 -7.22 -6.94 -11.62
C GLY A 300 -6.78 -6.68 -13.06
N THR A 301 -6.43 -7.76 -13.75
CA THR A 301 -5.94 -7.77 -15.15
C THR A 301 -6.96 -7.33 -16.18
N ALA A 302 -8.25 -7.35 -15.86
CA ALA A 302 -9.38 -6.91 -16.69
C ALA A 302 -9.25 -7.36 -18.17
N TYR A 303 -9.08 -8.66 -18.37
CA TYR A 303 -8.87 -9.27 -19.69
C TYR A 303 -10.00 -8.98 -20.70
N ASP A 304 -11.22 -8.78 -20.20
CA ASP A 304 -12.41 -8.48 -20.99
C ASP A 304 -12.32 -7.15 -21.77
N ILE A 305 -11.53 -6.20 -21.27
CA ILE A 305 -11.31 -4.89 -21.90
C ILE A 305 -9.89 -4.70 -22.44
N ALA A 306 -9.00 -5.67 -22.26
CA ALA A 306 -7.61 -5.57 -22.69
C ALA A 306 -7.49 -5.33 -24.21
N GLY A 307 -6.61 -4.41 -24.61
CA GLY A 307 -6.35 -4.05 -26.01
C GLY A 307 -7.42 -3.16 -26.66
N LYS A 308 -8.51 -2.83 -25.96
CA LYS A 308 -9.58 -1.97 -26.50
C LYS A 308 -9.29 -0.47 -26.34
N GLY A 309 -8.27 -0.10 -25.58
CA GLY A 309 -7.93 1.31 -25.33
C GLY A 309 -8.92 2.04 -24.42
N VAL A 310 -9.75 1.30 -23.67
CA VAL A 310 -10.79 1.87 -22.78
C VAL A 310 -10.46 1.73 -21.28
N ALA A 311 -9.36 1.07 -20.93
CA ALA A 311 -8.96 0.95 -19.54
C ALA A 311 -8.71 2.33 -18.91
N ASP A 312 -9.23 2.54 -17.70
CA ASP A 312 -8.98 3.75 -16.93
C ASP A 312 -7.64 3.61 -16.20
N ALA A 313 -6.79 4.63 -16.29
CA ALA A 313 -5.47 4.66 -15.64
C ALA A 313 -5.48 5.31 -14.25
N HIS A 314 -6.59 5.92 -13.84
CA HIS A 314 -6.65 6.77 -12.66
C HIS A 314 -6.19 6.05 -11.38
N SER A 315 -6.69 4.85 -11.12
CA SER A 315 -6.25 4.06 -9.94
C SER A 315 -4.74 3.73 -9.97
N PHE A 316 -4.14 3.58 -11.18
CA PHE A 316 -2.69 3.37 -11.30
C PHE A 316 -1.92 4.69 -11.07
N GLU A 317 -2.44 5.81 -11.56
CA GLU A 317 -1.89 7.16 -11.29
C GLU A 317 -1.90 7.45 -9.79
N GLU A 318 -3.02 7.19 -9.12
CA GLU A 318 -3.14 7.31 -7.66
C GLU A 318 -2.15 6.40 -6.92
N ALA A 319 -1.92 5.18 -7.41
CA ALA A 319 -0.92 4.29 -6.83
C ALA A 319 0.51 4.86 -6.96
N VAL A 320 0.85 5.49 -8.08
CA VAL A 320 2.15 6.17 -8.27
C VAL A 320 2.28 7.35 -7.32
N PHE A 321 1.30 8.26 -7.28
CA PHE A 321 1.36 9.43 -6.40
C PHE A 321 1.36 9.07 -4.91
N THR A 322 0.60 8.05 -4.53
CA THR A 322 0.61 7.51 -3.17
C THR A 322 1.99 6.99 -2.79
N ALA A 323 2.66 6.23 -3.67
CA ALA A 323 4.01 5.74 -3.41
C ALA A 323 5.02 6.89 -3.21
N ILE A 324 4.94 7.92 -4.06
CA ILE A 324 5.80 9.11 -3.98
C ILE A 324 5.54 9.88 -2.68
N LYS A 325 4.27 10.11 -2.32
CA LYS A 325 3.87 10.80 -1.08
C LYS A 325 4.38 10.06 0.15
N ILE A 326 4.18 8.74 0.19
CA ILE A 326 4.68 7.89 1.27
C ILE A 326 6.20 7.95 1.38
N PHE A 327 6.92 7.92 0.26
CA PHE A 327 8.39 8.02 0.28
C PHE A 327 8.86 9.35 0.88
N LYS A 328 8.29 10.46 0.42
CA LYS A 328 8.61 11.80 0.96
C LYS A 328 8.36 11.87 2.45
N ASN A 329 7.15 11.48 2.87
CA ASN A 329 6.76 11.50 4.28
C ASN A 329 7.70 10.63 5.14
N ARG A 330 8.00 9.41 4.67
CA ARG A 330 8.86 8.46 5.41
C ARG A 330 10.28 9.01 5.59
N VAL A 331 10.87 9.57 4.54
CA VAL A 331 12.21 10.17 4.62
C VAL A 331 12.21 11.36 5.58
N GLU A 332 11.23 12.25 5.47
CA GLU A 332 11.10 13.43 6.35
C GLU A 332 10.87 13.04 7.82
N ASN A 333 9.94 12.12 8.08
CA ASN A 333 9.66 11.66 9.44
C ASN A 333 10.83 10.90 10.07
N LEU A 334 11.58 10.11 9.29
CA LEU A 334 12.77 9.43 9.80
C LEU A 334 13.88 10.43 10.12
N ASP A 335 14.05 11.47 9.33
CA ASP A 335 15.00 12.56 9.60
C ASP A 335 14.62 13.32 10.87
N LEU A 336 13.35 13.65 11.05
CA LEU A 336 12.83 14.27 12.28
C LEU A 336 13.06 13.41 13.52
N ILE A 337 12.87 12.09 13.40
CA ILE A 337 13.13 11.15 14.50
C ILE A 337 14.63 11.10 14.85
N ALA A 338 15.49 11.07 13.83
CA ALA A 338 16.95 11.02 14.01
C ALA A 338 17.50 12.30 14.65
N HIS A 339 16.87 13.45 14.43
CA HIS A 339 17.26 14.75 14.97
C HIS A 339 16.38 15.23 16.12
N LYS A 340 15.64 14.33 16.75
CA LYS A 340 14.77 14.66 17.90
C LYS A 340 15.57 15.33 19.02
N LEU A 341 15.13 16.52 19.44
CA LEU A 341 15.72 17.21 20.60
C LEU A 341 15.51 16.38 21.86
N GLU A 342 16.58 16.24 22.66
CA GLU A 342 16.48 15.66 23.99
C GLU A 342 15.64 16.58 24.87
N VAL A 343 14.53 16.05 25.39
CA VAL A 343 13.74 16.75 26.40
C VAL A 343 14.55 16.73 27.69
N ARG A 344 15.25 17.82 28.02
CA ARG A 344 15.84 17.99 29.35
C ARG A 344 14.68 17.99 30.36
N LYS A 345 14.67 17.02 31.28
CA LYS A 345 13.84 17.11 32.46
C LYS A 345 14.33 18.33 33.25
N ILE A 346 13.51 19.39 33.27
CA ILE A 346 13.72 20.48 34.20
C ILE A 346 13.53 19.84 35.58
N ALA A 347 14.62 19.68 36.33
CA ALA A 347 14.54 19.31 37.76
C ALA A 347 13.66 20.39 38.41
N GLN A 348 12.50 20.01 38.86
CA GLN A 348 11.72 20.85 39.80
C GLN A 348 12.45 20.86 41.12
N ASN A 349 13.46 21.70 41.26
CA ASN A 349 13.87 22.18 42.58
C ASN A 349 12.86 23.29 42.93
N VAL A 350 11.72 22.90 43.45
CA VAL A 350 10.92 23.75 44.31
C VAL A 350 11.56 23.55 45.69
N GLU A 351 12.52 24.37 46.03
CA GLU A 351 12.82 24.64 47.43
C GLU A 351 11.57 25.38 47.96
N ASP A 352 10.90 24.75 48.94
CA ASP A 352 9.89 25.42 49.77
C ASP A 352 10.59 26.59 50.46
N GLU A 353 10.47 27.79 49.92
CA GLU A 353 10.75 29.02 50.66
C GLU A 353 9.67 29.11 51.73
N ASP A 354 10.10 28.93 53.01
CA ASP A 354 9.32 29.17 54.19
C ASP A 354 8.67 30.56 54.13
N LEU A 355 7.34 30.58 54.04
CA LEU A 355 6.57 31.79 54.24
C LEU A 355 6.74 32.26 55.69
N PRO A 356 7.12 33.51 55.96
CA PRO A 356 7.23 33.98 57.31
C PRO A 356 5.84 34.00 57.97
N GLU A 357 5.75 33.37 59.14
CA GLU A 357 4.57 33.49 60.02
C GLU A 357 4.30 34.96 60.30
N GLY A 358 3.14 35.45 59.87
CA GLY A 358 2.66 36.77 60.20
C GLY A 358 2.24 36.84 61.67
N GLU A 359 2.91 37.68 62.45
CA GLU A 359 2.46 38.11 63.76
C GLU A 359 1.20 38.96 63.60
N GLU A 360 0.18 38.63 64.41
CA GLU A 360 -1.04 39.37 64.88
C GLU A 360 -1.77 40.33 63.96
#